data_9293731f8fe1718850991fda0d2d38ca
#
_entry.id   9293731f8fe1718850991fda0d2d38ca
#
_cell.length_a   1.000
_cell.length_b   1.000
_cell.length_c   1.000
_cell.angle_alpha   90.00
_cell.angle_beta   90.00
_cell.angle_gamma   90.00
#
_symmetry.space_group_name_H-M   'P 1'
#
loop_
_entity.id
_entity.type
_entity.pdbx_description
1 polymer ?
#
loop_
_entity_poly.entity_id
_entity_poly.type
_entity_poly.pdbx_seq_one_letter_code
_entity_poly.pdbx_strand_id
1 'polypeptide(L)'
;MTGRLPVNKTYKLYIGGKFPRTESGRYYKVESKDGFTANVCQSSRKDFREAVVVARSAFNKWHKTTAMLRSQILYRIAEMLEGRKAQFVEELEAQGSSKKDASAEVDASVERLIHYAGWADKYQQIFGTINPVASSHFNFSVPVATGVIAVCAEESTSLLGLVSVVAP
;
A
#
# COMPACT_ATOMS: atom_id res chain seq x y z
N MET A 1 -40.17 -16.46 -12.48
CA MET A 1 -38.71 -16.32 -12.30
C MET A 1 -38.47 -15.31 -11.19
N THR A 2 -38.25 -15.77 -9.97
CA THR A 2 -37.87 -14.93 -8.83
C THR A 2 -36.39 -14.55 -8.97
N GLY A 3 -36.13 -13.53 -9.77
CA GLY A 3 -34.77 -13.00 -9.91
C GLY A 3 -34.28 -12.45 -8.57
N ARG A 4 -33.23 -13.04 -8.03
CA ARG A 4 -32.53 -12.51 -6.84
C ARG A 4 -32.04 -11.11 -7.17
N LEU A 5 -32.37 -10.12 -6.33
CA LEU A 5 -31.88 -8.75 -6.51
C LEU A 5 -30.34 -8.74 -6.51
N PRO A 6 -29.70 -8.15 -7.52
CA PRO A 6 -28.26 -8.02 -7.54
C PRO A 6 -27.83 -7.05 -6.43
N VAL A 7 -27.04 -7.52 -5.48
CA VAL A 7 -26.48 -6.69 -4.41
C VAL A 7 -24.99 -6.49 -4.69
N ASN A 8 -24.64 -5.29 -5.14
CA ASN A 8 -23.25 -4.95 -5.38
C ASN A 8 -22.50 -4.78 -4.05
N LYS A 9 -21.30 -5.35 -4.00
CA LYS A 9 -20.38 -5.16 -2.88
C LYS A 9 -20.02 -3.68 -2.75
N THR A 10 -20.02 -3.14 -1.52
CA THR A 10 -19.46 -1.82 -1.22
C THR A 10 -18.09 -1.98 -0.61
N TYR A 11 -17.07 -1.51 -1.30
CA TYR A 11 -15.70 -1.48 -0.81
C TYR A 11 -15.56 -0.39 0.25
N LYS A 12 -15.04 -0.79 1.41
CA LYS A 12 -14.89 0.09 2.56
C LYS A 12 -13.53 0.79 2.51
N LEU A 13 -13.39 1.86 3.31
CA LEU A 13 -12.09 2.47 3.58
C LEU A 13 -11.23 1.51 4.39
N TYR A 14 -9.91 1.72 4.39
CA TYR A 14 -9.00 1.04 5.29
C TYR A 14 -8.30 2.09 6.15
N ILE A 15 -8.60 2.14 7.44
CA ILE A 15 -8.07 3.12 8.38
C ILE A 15 -7.73 2.41 9.69
N GLY A 16 -6.48 2.47 10.11
CA GLY A 16 -6.03 1.93 11.40
C GLY A 16 -6.22 0.42 11.56
N GLY A 17 -6.04 -0.36 10.50
CA GLY A 17 -6.24 -1.82 10.51
C GLY A 17 -7.72 -2.24 10.49
N LYS A 18 -8.65 -1.31 10.28
CA LYS A 18 -10.09 -1.56 10.24
C LYS A 18 -10.67 -1.18 8.89
N PHE A 19 -11.86 -1.70 8.60
CA PHE A 19 -12.60 -1.43 7.36
C PHE A 19 -13.88 -0.63 7.65
N PRO A 20 -13.78 0.65 8.04
CA PRO A 20 -14.96 1.48 8.24
C PRO A 20 -15.65 1.82 6.92
N ARG A 21 -16.96 2.11 6.97
CA ARG A 21 -17.64 2.86 5.92
C ARG A 21 -17.27 4.33 6.07
N THR A 22 -17.43 5.12 4.96
CA THR A 22 -17.34 6.57 5.09
C THR A 22 -18.38 7.10 6.09
N GLU A 23 -18.02 8.11 6.85
CA GLU A 23 -18.90 8.75 7.83
C GLU A 23 -20.19 9.29 7.19
N SER A 24 -20.10 9.80 5.95
CA SER A 24 -21.24 10.34 5.22
C SER A 24 -22.20 9.26 4.68
N GLY A 25 -21.80 8.00 4.65
CA GLY A 25 -22.53 6.89 4.02
C GLY A 25 -22.58 6.97 2.48
N ARG A 26 -21.95 7.98 1.87
CA ARG A 26 -21.97 8.18 0.41
C ARG A 26 -21.04 7.19 -0.29
N TYR A 27 -21.42 6.83 -1.51
CA TYR A 27 -20.62 5.98 -2.39
C TYR A 27 -20.81 6.43 -3.83
N TYR A 28 -19.90 6.05 -4.69
CA TYR A 28 -20.02 6.12 -6.13
C TYR A 28 -19.85 4.73 -6.73
N LYS A 29 -20.43 4.54 -7.92
CA LYS A 29 -20.26 3.29 -8.67
C LYS A 29 -19.03 3.38 -9.55
N VAL A 30 -18.27 2.31 -9.57
CA VAL A 30 -17.20 2.07 -10.54
C VAL A 30 -17.68 0.98 -11.47
N GLU A 31 -17.61 1.23 -12.76
CA GLU A 31 -17.99 0.28 -13.81
C GLU A 31 -16.77 0.03 -14.69
N SER A 32 -16.39 -1.24 -14.84
CA SER A 32 -15.40 -1.66 -15.81
C SER A 32 -16.04 -1.82 -17.19
N LYS A 33 -15.21 -1.74 -18.25
CA LYS A 33 -15.65 -2.00 -19.63
C LYS A 33 -16.25 -3.39 -19.82
N ASP A 34 -15.83 -4.35 -19.01
CA ASP A 34 -16.25 -5.75 -19.05
C ASP A 34 -17.46 -6.06 -18.15
N GLY A 35 -18.15 -5.01 -17.65
CA GLY A 35 -19.39 -5.14 -16.90
C GLY A 35 -19.22 -5.37 -15.39
N PHE A 36 -17.99 -5.36 -14.86
CA PHE A 36 -17.79 -5.35 -13.41
C PHE A 36 -18.32 -4.04 -12.82
N THR A 37 -19.13 -4.16 -11.78
CA THR A 37 -19.70 -3.01 -11.08
C THR A 37 -19.47 -3.14 -9.59
N ALA A 38 -18.88 -2.11 -9.00
CA ALA A 38 -18.64 -2.03 -7.56
C ALA A 38 -19.07 -0.68 -6.98
N ASN A 39 -19.53 -0.70 -5.74
CA ASN A 39 -19.75 0.52 -4.97
C ASN A 39 -18.48 0.82 -4.19
N VAL A 40 -17.96 2.04 -4.29
CA VAL A 40 -16.78 2.52 -3.59
C VAL A 40 -17.16 3.66 -2.67
N CYS A 41 -16.70 3.63 -1.41
CA CYS A 41 -16.97 4.70 -0.47
C CYS A 41 -16.44 6.05 -0.99
N GLN A 42 -17.31 7.06 -1.01
CA GLN A 42 -16.90 8.44 -1.27
C GLN A 42 -16.43 9.08 0.03
N SER A 43 -15.11 9.09 0.23
CA SER A 43 -14.48 9.62 1.44
C SER A 43 -14.83 11.10 1.68
N SER A 44 -15.03 11.44 2.93
CA SER A 44 -15.26 12.81 3.39
C SER A 44 -13.98 13.44 3.96
N ARG A 45 -14.01 14.75 4.22
CA ARG A 45 -12.92 15.43 4.94
C ARG A 45 -12.69 14.87 6.34
N LYS A 46 -13.72 14.34 6.99
CA LYS A 46 -13.60 13.71 8.31
C LYS A 46 -12.87 12.38 8.21
N ASP A 47 -13.19 11.55 7.19
CA ASP A 47 -12.47 10.30 6.94
C ASP A 47 -10.99 10.56 6.68
N PHE A 48 -10.68 11.58 5.86
CA PHE A 48 -9.29 11.96 5.59
C PHE A 48 -8.58 12.42 6.86
N ARG A 49 -9.22 13.27 7.68
CA ARG A 49 -8.66 13.70 8.96
C ARG A 49 -8.39 12.51 9.87
N GLU A 50 -9.32 11.57 9.97
CA GLU A 50 -9.16 10.37 10.78
C GLU A 50 -7.98 9.52 10.28
N ALA A 51 -7.85 9.32 8.99
CA ALA A 51 -6.72 8.60 8.40
C ALA A 51 -5.37 9.25 8.77
N VAL A 52 -5.27 10.60 8.70
CA VAL A 52 -4.06 11.34 9.09
C VAL A 52 -3.77 11.22 10.59
N VAL A 53 -4.79 11.32 11.44
CA VAL A 53 -4.64 11.19 12.90
C VAL A 53 -4.13 9.81 13.26
N VAL A 54 -4.72 8.77 12.67
CA VAL A 54 -4.31 7.38 12.89
C VAL A 54 -2.89 7.13 12.38
N ALA A 55 -2.54 7.62 11.20
CA ALA A 55 -1.20 7.50 10.65
C ALA A 55 -0.15 8.19 11.54
N ARG A 56 -0.43 9.40 12.05
CA ARG A 56 0.45 10.10 13.02
C ARG A 56 0.62 9.31 14.31
N SER A 57 -0.44 8.73 14.83
CA SER A 57 -0.38 7.88 16.02
C SER A 57 0.50 6.65 15.80
N ALA A 58 0.36 6.01 14.63
CA ALA A 58 1.15 4.84 14.26
C ALA A 58 2.64 5.16 14.06
N PHE A 59 2.98 6.37 13.59
CA PHE A 59 4.34 6.80 13.31
C PHE A 59 5.27 6.62 14.50
N ASN A 60 4.87 7.04 15.70
CA ASN A 60 5.69 6.95 16.91
C ASN A 60 6.14 5.52 17.26
N LYS A 61 5.35 4.53 16.89
CA LYS A 61 5.67 3.12 17.09
C LYS A 61 6.46 2.58 15.90
N TRP A 62 6.03 2.92 14.69
CA TRP A 62 6.62 2.40 13.46
C TRP A 62 8.06 2.84 13.24
N HIS A 63 8.38 4.13 13.42
CA HIS A 63 9.75 4.63 13.21
C HIS A 63 10.77 4.06 14.20
N LYS A 64 10.32 3.59 15.38
CA LYS A 64 11.16 2.91 16.38
C LYS A 64 11.34 1.41 16.08
N THR A 65 10.61 0.88 15.11
CA THR A 65 10.73 -0.52 14.70
C THR A 65 12.10 -0.75 14.08
N THR A 66 12.75 -1.87 14.43
CA THR A 66 14.06 -2.20 13.89
C THR A 66 13.98 -2.43 12.37
N ALA A 67 15.09 -2.18 11.68
CA ALA A 67 15.20 -2.43 10.24
C ALA A 67 14.87 -3.91 9.90
N MET A 68 15.38 -4.84 10.70
CA MET A 68 15.09 -6.27 10.54
C MET A 68 13.58 -6.57 10.64
N LEU A 69 12.87 -6.01 11.62
CA LEU A 69 11.43 -6.26 11.74
C LEU A 69 10.64 -5.64 10.59
N ARG A 70 11.03 -4.47 10.08
CA ARG A 70 10.42 -3.89 8.88
C ARG A 70 10.62 -4.78 7.66
N SER A 71 11.85 -5.29 7.46
CA SER A 71 12.16 -6.27 6.41
C SER A 71 11.27 -7.52 6.52
N GLN A 72 11.16 -8.10 7.71
CA GLN A 72 10.34 -9.28 7.96
C GLN A 72 8.85 -9.04 7.68
N ILE A 73 8.33 -7.85 8.01
CA ILE A 73 6.94 -7.50 7.74
C ILE A 73 6.69 -7.42 6.23
N LEU A 74 7.57 -6.73 5.48
CA LEU A 74 7.44 -6.65 4.01
C LEU A 74 7.56 -8.02 3.37
N TYR A 75 8.51 -8.84 3.81
CA TYR A 75 8.67 -10.21 3.31
C TYR A 75 7.42 -11.05 3.59
N ARG A 76 6.85 -10.93 4.80
CA ARG A 76 5.60 -11.64 5.13
C ARG A 76 4.41 -11.18 4.29
N ILE A 77 4.34 -9.90 3.93
CA ILE A 77 3.32 -9.40 3.01
C ILE A 77 3.52 -10.02 1.62
N ALA A 78 4.76 -10.13 1.14
CA ALA A 78 5.07 -10.78 -0.14
C ALA A 78 4.64 -12.24 -0.15
N GLU A 79 4.98 -13.02 0.89
CA GLU A 79 4.54 -14.42 1.03
C GLU A 79 3.01 -14.56 1.02
N MET A 80 2.30 -13.67 1.72
CA MET A 80 0.84 -13.71 1.76
C MET A 80 0.22 -13.33 0.42
N LEU A 81 0.82 -12.42 -0.32
CA LEU A 81 0.40 -12.03 -1.66
C LEU A 81 0.61 -13.19 -2.64
N GLU A 82 1.79 -13.81 -2.61
CA GLU A 82 2.10 -14.99 -3.43
C GLU A 82 1.16 -16.16 -3.13
N GLY A 83 0.94 -16.48 -1.86
CA GLY A 83 0.03 -17.54 -1.43
C GLY A 83 -1.44 -17.32 -1.83
N ARG A 84 -1.80 -16.08 -2.17
CA ARG A 84 -3.13 -15.70 -2.67
C ARG A 84 -3.13 -15.27 -4.12
N LYS A 85 -2.09 -15.56 -4.87
CA LYS A 85 -1.93 -15.12 -6.28
C LYS A 85 -3.17 -15.37 -7.11
N ALA A 86 -3.77 -16.55 -7.03
CA ALA A 86 -4.96 -16.90 -7.80
C ALA A 86 -6.13 -15.92 -7.55
N GLN A 87 -6.37 -15.54 -6.27
CA GLN A 87 -7.42 -14.60 -5.91
C GLN A 87 -7.17 -13.19 -6.46
N PHE A 88 -5.92 -12.73 -6.40
CA PHE A 88 -5.54 -11.42 -6.95
C PHE A 88 -5.63 -11.40 -8.46
N VAL A 89 -5.24 -12.47 -9.15
CA VAL A 89 -5.40 -12.60 -10.60
C VAL A 89 -6.88 -12.53 -10.98
N GLU A 90 -7.77 -13.26 -10.30
CA GLU A 90 -9.21 -13.21 -10.54
C GLU A 90 -9.78 -11.79 -10.35
N GLU A 91 -9.36 -11.05 -9.33
CA GLU A 91 -9.81 -9.67 -9.09
C GLU A 91 -9.29 -8.69 -10.16
N LEU A 92 -8.07 -8.89 -10.67
CA LEU A 92 -7.51 -8.08 -11.76
C LEU A 92 -8.18 -8.41 -13.09
N GLU A 93 -8.47 -9.68 -13.38
CA GLU A 93 -9.24 -10.09 -14.56
C GLU A 93 -10.66 -9.48 -14.51
N ALA A 94 -11.31 -9.46 -13.34
CA ALA A 94 -12.61 -8.81 -13.16
C ALA A 94 -12.57 -7.30 -13.43
N GLN A 95 -11.40 -6.66 -13.29
CA GLN A 95 -11.18 -5.25 -13.62
C GLN A 95 -10.79 -5.03 -15.09
N GLY A 96 -10.69 -6.07 -15.91
CA GLY A 96 -10.46 -5.99 -17.34
C GLY A 96 -9.02 -6.32 -17.78
N SER A 97 -8.17 -6.81 -16.88
CA SER A 97 -6.82 -7.28 -17.26
C SER A 97 -6.88 -8.64 -17.94
N SER A 98 -5.98 -8.91 -18.88
CA SER A 98 -5.82 -10.28 -19.37
C SER A 98 -5.23 -11.16 -18.25
N LYS A 99 -5.55 -12.46 -18.26
CA LYS A 99 -5.00 -13.42 -17.28
C LYS A 99 -3.47 -13.41 -17.23
N LYS A 100 -2.83 -13.23 -18.39
CA LYS A 100 -1.37 -13.15 -18.50
C LYS A 100 -0.83 -11.89 -17.82
N ASP A 101 -1.42 -10.74 -18.10
CA ASP A 101 -0.99 -9.46 -17.55
C ASP A 101 -1.29 -9.40 -16.06
N ALA A 102 -2.46 -9.87 -15.62
CA ALA A 102 -2.83 -9.99 -14.21
C ALA A 102 -1.82 -10.85 -13.43
N SER A 103 -1.45 -12.02 -13.97
CA SER A 103 -0.44 -12.87 -13.33
C SER A 103 0.92 -12.18 -13.26
N ALA A 104 1.35 -11.52 -14.33
CA ALA A 104 2.62 -10.78 -14.35
C ALA A 104 2.64 -9.61 -13.37
N GLU A 105 1.51 -8.89 -13.22
CA GLU A 105 1.38 -7.78 -12.27
C GLU A 105 1.48 -8.26 -10.81
N VAL A 106 0.87 -9.40 -10.47
CA VAL A 106 0.98 -9.99 -9.13
C VAL A 106 2.42 -10.40 -8.85
N ASP A 107 3.09 -11.07 -9.80
CA ASP A 107 4.49 -11.49 -9.66
C ASP A 107 5.41 -10.28 -9.47
N ALA A 108 5.26 -9.24 -10.28
CA ALA A 108 6.02 -8.00 -10.15
C ALA A 108 5.77 -7.30 -8.81
N SER A 109 4.55 -7.40 -8.27
CA SER A 109 4.21 -6.84 -6.95
C SER A 109 4.88 -7.61 -5.81
N VAL A 110 4.95 -8.94 -5.88
CA VAL A 110 5.69 -9.78 -4.94
C VAL A 110 7.19 -9.43 -4.98
N GLU A 111 7.78 -9.38 -6.18
CA GLU A 111 9.19 -9.01 -6.34
C GLU A 111 9.49 -7.60 -5.80
N ARG A 112 8.59 -6.65 -6.00
CA ARG A 112 8.72 -5.29 -5.48
C ARG A 112 8.75 -5.26 -3.96
N LEU A 113 7.89 -6.02 -3.29
CA LEU A 113 7.89 -6.16 -1.83
C LEU A 113 9.19 -6.79 -1.31
N ILE A 114 9.68 -7.85 -1.97
CA ILE A 114 10.94 -8.51 -1.63
C ILE A 114 12.12 -7.55 -1.82
N HIS A 115 12.11 -6.77 -2.91
CA HIS A 115 13.13 -5.74 -3.17
C HIS A 115 13.23 -4.76 -2.00
N TYR A 116 12.13 -4.17 -1.56
CA TYR A 116 12.12 -3.21 -0.44
C TYR A 116 12.37 -3.88 0.92
N ALA A 117 11.97 -5.14 1.10
CA ALA A 117 12.37 -5.91 2.28
C ALA A 117 13.90 -6.02 2.37
N GLY A 118 14.58 -6.24 1.23
CA GLY A 118 16.04 -6.27 1.14
C GLY A 118 16.71 -4.90 1.35
N TRP A 119 16.00 -3.79 1.15
CA TRP A 119 16.53 -2.45 1.37
C TRP A 119 16.36 -1.92 2.79
N ALA A 120 15.47 -2.49 3.58
CA ALA A 120 15.11 -1.98 4.90
C ALA A 120 16.29 -1.81 5.87
N ASP A 121 17.31 -2.64 5.77
CA ASP A 121 18.52 -2.60 6.60
C ASP A 121 19.74 -1.98 5.90
N LYS A 122 19.66 -1.70 4.58
CA LYS A 122 20.81 -1.25 3.78
C LYS A 122 20.81 0.24 3.48
N TYR A 123 19.64 0.87 3.44
CA TYR A 123 19.54 2.26 2.99
C TYR A 123 20.38 3.22 3.83
N GLN A 124 20.51 3.00 5.13
CA GLN A 124 21.34 3.83 6.00
C GLN A 124 22.84 3.72 5.69
N GLN A 125 23.31 2.55 5.27
CA GLN A 125 24.70 2.33 4.88
C GLN A 125 25.05 3.02 3.56
N ILE A 126 24.07 3.17 2.67
CA ILE A 126 24.28 3.75 1.33
C ILE A 126 24.08 5.25 1.34
N PHE A 127 23.07 5.74 2.08
CA PHE A 127 22.70 7.16 2.13
C PHE A 127 23.24 7.88 3.37
N GLY A 128 23.83 7.16 4.35
CA GLY A 128 24.58 7.75 5.43
C GLY A 128 25.98 8.14 4.98
N THR A 129 26.50 9.26 5.46
CA THR A 129 27.83 9.75 5.09
C THR A 129 28.62 10.20 6.31
N ILE A 130 29.96 9.99 6.26
CA ILE A 130 30.90 10.67 7.15
C ILE A 130 31.42 11.89 6.37
N ASN A 131 31.21 13.07 6.93
CA ASN A 131 31.53 14.32 6.23
C ASN A 131 32.92 14.83 6.67
N PRO A 132 33.78 15.27 5.73
CA PRO A 132 35.06 15.87 6.08
C PRO A 132 34.85 17.22 6.77
N VAL A 133 35.63 17.49 7.80
CA VAL A 133 35.63 18.75 8.54
C VAL A 133 37.06 19.20 8.79
N ALA A 134 37.29 20.51 8.81
CA ALA A 134 38.60 21.11 9.06
C ALA A 134 38.94 21.25 10.57
N SER A 135 38.33 20.45 11.43
CA SER A 135 38.48 20.49 12.89
C SER A 135 38.50 19.08 13.47
N SER A 136 38.72 18.96 14.77
CA SER A 136 38.70 17.68 15.50
C SER A 136 37.31 17.10 15.75
N HIS A 137 36.27 17.69 15.16
CA HIS A 137 34.89 17.22 15.32
C HIS A 137 34.57 16.08 14.35
N PHE A 138 33.73 15.14 14.83
CA PHE A 138 33.17 14.11 13.98
C PHE A 138 31.83 14.59 13.40
N ASN A 139 31.68 14.56 12.08
CA ASN A 139 30.46 14.99 11.38
C ASN A 139 29.95 13.85 10.51
N PHE A 140 28.66 13.52 10.65
CA PHE A 140 28.02 12.47 9.88
C PHE A 140 26.56 12.81 9.57
N SER A 141 26.06 12.26 8.49
CA SER A 141 24.64 12.36 8.09
C SER A 141 23.98 11.00 8.16
N VAL A 142 22.77 10.97 8.71
CA VAL A 142 21.92 9.78 8.71
C VAL A 142 20.53 10.11 8.18
N PRO A 143 19.92 9.23 7.36
CA PRO A 143 18.53 9.37 6.98
C PRO A 143 17.61 9.23 8.18
N VAL A 144 16.63 10.12 8.28
CA VAL A 144 15.59 10.09 9.31
C VAL A 144 14.21 10.00 8.66
N ALA A 145 13.24 9.42 9.38
CA ALA A 145 11.88 9.30 8.87
C ALA A 145 11.21 10.67 8.71
N THR A 146 10.62 10.92 7.56
CA THR A 146 9.91 12.18 7.22
C THR A 146 8.61 12.35 8.02
N GLY A 147 7.92 11.26 8.35
CA GLY A 147 6.63 11.26 9.03
C GLY A 147 5.52 10.67 8.17
N VAL A 148 4.35 11.27 8.23
CA VAL A 148 3.20 10.84 7.43
C VAL A 148 3.31 11.40 6.02
N ILE A 149 3.19 10.54 5.02
CA ILE A 149 3.28 10.88 3.60
C ILE A 149 1.94 10.57 2.94
N ALA A 150 1.45 11.51 2.13
CA ALA A 150 0.34 11.26 1.22
C ALA A 150 0.91 10.71 -0.11
N VAL A 151 0.37 9.60 -0.57
CA VAL A 151 0.76 8.98 -1.83
C VAL A 151 -0.43 8.84 -2.75
N CYS A 152 -0.21 9.02 -4.05
CA CYS A 152 -1.17 8.71 -5.09
C CYS A 152 -0.58 7.56 -5.91
N ALA A 153 -1.25 6.40 -5.88
CA ALA A 153 -0.84 5.27 -6.70
C ALA A 153 -1.12 5.58 -8.18
N GLU A 154 -0.33 5.00 -9.06
CA GLU A 154 -0.53 5.07 -10.49
C GLU A 154 -1.81 4.33 -10.90
N GLU A 155 -2.60 4.91 -11.79
CA GLU A 155 -3.86 4.31 -12.26
C GLU A 155 -3.65 3.28 -13.39
N SER A 156 -2.47 3.25 -14.00
CA SER A 156 -2.15 2.31 -15.10
C SER A 156 -2.04 0.85 -14.64
N THR A 157 -1.82 0.64 -13.33
CA THR A 157 -1.77 -0.68 -12.69
C THR A 157 -2.61 -0.67 -11.42
N SER A 158 -3.38 -1.73 -11.19
CA SER A 158 -4.28 -1.79 -10.04
C SER A 158 -3.59 -2.20 -8.74
N LEU A 159 -2.59 -3.06 -8.80
CA LEU A 159 -1.87 -3.60 -7.64
C LEU A 159 -0.43 -3.09 -7.56
N LEU A 160 0.33 -3.18 -8.65
CA LEU A 160 1.75 -2.84 -8.67
C LEU A 160 2.00 -1.37 -8.35
N GLY A 161 1.16 -0.45 -8.84
CA GLY A 161 1.25 0.97 -8.53
C GLY A 161 1.08 1.23 -7.04
N LEU A 162 0.09 0.61 -6.40
CA LEU A 162 -0.12 0.72 -4.95
C LEU A 162 1.08 0.15 -4.16
N VAL A 163 1.54 -1.05 -4.50
CA VAL A 163 2.69 -1.68 -3.85
C VAL A 163 3.94 -0.81 -3.99
N SER A 164 4.16 -0.23 -5.16
CA SER A 164 5.35 0.59 -5.45
C SER A 164 5.45 1.88 -4.63
N VAL A 165 4.33 2.43 -4.17
CA VAL A 165 4.30 3.66 -3.35
C VAL A 165 4.14 3.40 -1.86
N VAL A 166 3.73 2.19 -1.46
CA VAL A 166 3.49 1.83 -0.05
C VAL A 166 4.65 1.02 0.54
N ALA A 167 5.35 0.23 -0.27
CA ALA A 167 6.44 -0.63 0.20
C ALA A 167 7.71 0.14 0.63
N PRO A 168 8.13 1.27 0.00
CA PRO A 168 9.25 2.09 0.48
C PRO A 168 8.96 2.69 1.83
#